data_d1fefc478fa2d5d3706d38af567cdc33
#
_entry.id   d1fefc478fa2d5d3706d38af567cdc33
#
_cell.length_a   1.000
_cell.length_b   1.000
_cell.length_c   1.000
_cell.angle_alpha   90.00
_cell.angle_beta   90.00
_cell.angle_gamma   90.00
#
_symmetry.space_group_name_H-M   'P 1'
#
loop_
_entity.id
_entity.type
_entity.pdbx_description
1 polymer ?
#
loop_
_entity_poly.entity_id
_entity_poly.type
_entity_poly.pdbx_seq_one_letter_code
_entity_poly.pdbx_strand_id
1 'polypeptide(L)' 'MSRRSRLRFACLLLAAASGLAAPAAAQERGAMRQACVGDYRTFCANVERGGGRVIQCLKTNEAKLSAGCRSAMQQAGTAQ' A
#
# COMPACT_ATOMS: atom_id res chain seq x y z
N MET A 1 -44.77 1.50 -10.92
CA MET A 1 -44.32 1.08 -9.57
C MET A 1 -43.26 0.00 -9.59
N SER A 2 -43.23 -0.90 -10.54
CA SER A 2 -42.20 -1.95 -10.67
C SER A 2 -40.79 -1.45 -11.03
N ARG A 3 -40.69 -0.30 -11.67
CA ARG A 3 -39.39 0.28 -12.06
C ARG A 3 -38.53 0.73 -10.88
N ARG A 4 -39.13 1.20 -9.80
CA ARG A 4 -38.43 1.64 -8.62
C ARG A 4 -37.86 0.47 -7.81
N SER A 5 -38.54 -0.66 -7.82
CA SER A 5 -38.05 -1.89 -7.18
C SER A 5 -36.83 -2.46 -7.88
N ARG A 6 -36.82 -2.40 -9.22
CA ARG A 6 -35.68 -2.92 -10.01
C ARG A 6 -34.43 -2.10 -9.82
N LEU A 7 -34.53 -0.81 -9.69
CA LEU A 7 -33.40 0.09 -9.41
C LEU A 7 -32.79 -0.16 -8.03
N ARG A 8 -33.59 -0.49 -7.04
CA ARG A 8 -33.11 -0.80 -5.70
C ARG A 8 -32.32 -2.12 -5.65
N PHE A 9 -32.76 -3.12 -6.41
CA PHE A 9 -32.05 -4.39 -6.52
C PHE A 9 -30.71 -4.26 -7.25
N ALA A 10 -30.63 -3.42 -8.28
CA ALA A 10 -29.40 -3.18 -9.01
C ALA A 10 -28.31 -2.52 -8.12
N CYS A 11 -28.70 -1.59 -7.25
CA CYS A 11 -27.79 -0.95 -6.29
C CYS A 11 -27.25 -1.92 -5.25
N LEU A 12 -28.06 -2.88 -4.80
CA LEU A 12 -27.65 -3.90 -3.85
C LEU A 12 -26.63 -4.88 -4.42
N LEU A 13 -26.75 -5.23 -5.69
CA LEU A 13 -25.81 -6.12 -6.39
C LEU A 13 -24.44 -5.44 -6.57
N LEU A 14 -24.40 -4.14 -6.85
CA LEU A 14 -23.17 -3.36 -6.95
C LEU A 14 -22.44 -3.24 -5.60
N ALA A 15 -23.16 -3.11 -4.51
CA ALA A 15 -22.58 -3.06 -3.16
C ALA A 15 -21.91 -4.38 -2.76
N ALA A 16 -22.44 -5.53 -3.19
CA ALA A 16 -21.86 -6.84 -2.91
C ALA A 16 -20.53 -7.05 -3.66
N ALA A 17 -20.34 -6.47 -4.85
CA ALA A 17 -19.11 -6.58 -5.62
C ALA A 17 -17.95 -5.80 -4.97
N SER A 18 -18.21 -4.70 -4.25
CA SER A 18 -17.18 -3.92 -3.58
C SER A 18 -16.58 -4.59 -2.34
N GLY A 19 -17.25 -5.62 -1.80
CA GLY A 19 -16.73 -6.39 -0.66
C GLY A 19 -15.56 -7.30 -0.96
N LEU A 20 -15.14 -7.43 -2.24
CA LEU A 20 -14.02 -8.26 -2.67
C LEU A 20 -12.70 -7.49 -2.81
N ALA A 21 -12.69 -6.19 -2.52
CA ALA A 21 -11.48 -5.38 -2.58
C ALA A 21 -10.49 -5.78 -1.47
N ALA A 22 -9.19 -5.83 -1.79
CA ALA A 22 -8.13 -6.13 -0.83
C ALA A 22 -8.09 -5.08 0.29
N PRO A 23 -7.69 -5.45 1.54
CA PRO A 23 -7.52 -4.47 2.61
C PRO A 23 -6.53 -3.37 2.22
N ALA A 24 -6.79 -2.13 2.60
CA ALA A 24 -5.96 -0.97 2.31
C ALA A 24 -4.52 -1.15 2.79
N ALA A 25 -4.32 -1.76 3.97
CA ALA A 25 -3.01 -2.04 4.52
C ALA A 25 -2.15 -2.95 3.63
N ALA A 26 -2.76 -3.97 3.00
CA ALA A 26 -2.05 -4.86 2.08
C ALA A 26 -1.65 -4.14 0.80
N GLN A 27 -2.49 -3.24 0.29
CA GLN A 27 -2.21 -2.42 -0.88
C GLN A 27 -1.05 -1.45 -0.62
N GLU A 28 -1.00 -0.82 0.55
CA GLU A 28 0.06 0.09 0.95
C GLU A 28 1.41 -0.62 1.04
N ARG A 29 1.46 -1.81 1.61
CA ARG A 29 2.69 -2.62 1.68
C ARG A 29 3.20 -3.00 0.30
N GLY A 30 2.31 -3.39 -0.61
CA GLY A 30 2.68 -3.69 -1.98
C GLY A 30 3.23 -2.48 -2.72
N ALA A 31 2.59 -1.32 -2.57
CA ALA A 31 3.04 -0.07 -3.16
C ALA A 31 4.42 0.34 -2.63
N MET A 32 4.66 0.20 -1.32
CA MET A 32 5.95 0.52 -0.70
C MET A 32 7.05 -0.40 -1.23
N ARG A 33 6.80 -1.70 -1.36
CA ARG A 33 7.77 -2.63 -1.93
C ARG A 33 8.18 -2.24 -3.34
N GLN A 34 7.21 -1.95 -4.20
CA GLN A 34 7.49 -1.55 -5.57
C GLN A 34 8.26 -0.24 -5.64
N ALA A 35 7.87 0.75 -4.86
CA ALA A 35 8.52 2.05 -4.85
C ALA A 35 9.93 2.00 -4.28
N CYS A 36 10.20 1.11 -3.33
CA CYS A 36 11.46 1.06 -2.59
C CYS A 36 12.42 -0.07 -3.00
N VAL A 37 12.05 -0.92 -3.97
CA VAL A 37 12.89 -2.07 -4.33
C VAL A 37 14.28 -1.66 -4.82
N GLY A 38 14.36 -0.60 -5.62
CA GLY A 38 15.63 -0.08 -6.12
C GLY A 38 16.51 0.46 -4.99
N ASP A 39 15.91 1.25 -4.11
CA ASP A 39 16.62 1.82 -2.95
C ASP A 39 17.07 0.73 -1.98
N TYR A 40 16.23 -0.28 -1.75
CA TYR A 40 16.60 -1.44 -0.95
C TYR A 40 17.87 -2.11 -1.49
N ARG A 41 17.92 -2.38 -2.79
CA ARG A 41 19.07 -3.01 -3.42
C ARG A 41 20.32 -2.16 -3.35
N THR A 42 20.17 -0.85 -3.41
CA THR A 42 21.30 0.09 -3.40
C THR A 42 21.85 0.30 -2.00
N PHE A 43 21.00 0.49 -1.00
CA PHE A 43 21.42 0.91 0.34
C PHE A 43 21.28 -0.15 1.41
N CYS A 44 20.38 -1.11 1.24
CA CYS A 44 19.98 -2.03 2.29
C CYS A 44 20.06 -3.51 1.89
N ALA A 45 20.76 -3.86 0.82
CA ALA A 45 20.84 -5.23 0.31
C ALA A 45 21.40 -6.23 1.33
N ASN A 46 22.29 -5.79 2.21
CA ASN A 46 22.94 -6.64 3.21
C ASN A 46 22.17 -6.72 4.53
N VAL A 47 21.05 -6.05 4.63
CA VAL A 47 20.23 -6.05 5.85
C VAL A 47 19.29 -7.26 5.82
N GLU A 48 19.28 -8.03 6.92
CA GLU A 48 18.38 -9.16 7.05
C GLU A 48 16.93 -8.71 7.07
N ARG A 49 16.07 -9.47 6.39
CA ARG A 49 14.63 -9.21 6.34
C ARG A 49 13.98 -9.59 7.66
N GLY A 50 12.96 -8.84 8.04
CA GLY A 50 12.14 -9.10 9.23
C GLY A 50 12.47 -8.15 10.38
N GLY A 51 11.54 -8.10 11.34
CA GLY A 51 11.68 -7.26 12.53
C GLY A 51 11.78 -5.77 12.27
N GLY A 52 11.38 -5.29 11.09
CA GLY A 52 11.46 -3.87 10.73
C GLY A 52 12.86 -3.39 10.36
N ARG A 53 13.83 -4.28 10.20
CA ARG A 53 15.23 -3.90 9.92
C ARG A 53 15.39 -3.19 8.59
N VAL A 54 14.69 -3.65 7.54
CA VAL A 54 14.74 -3.01 6.22
C VAL A 54 14.16 -1.60 6.28
N ILE A 55 13.02 -1.43 6.94
CA ILE A 55 12.40 -0.12 7.14
C ILE A 55 13.34 0.81 7.89
N GLN A 56 13.98 0.33 8.92
CA GLN A 56 14.95 1.11 9.70
C GLN A 56 16.14 1.55 8.85
N CYS A 57 16.65 0.64 7.99
CA CYS A 57 17.73 0.95 7.06
C CYS A 57 17.30 2.04 6.06
N LEU A 58 16.11 1.92 5.49
CA LEU A 58 15.58 2.92 4.56
C LEU A 58 15.40 4.28 5.25
N LYS A 59 14.89 4.30 6.47
CA LYS A 59 14.78 5.56 7.24
C LYS A 59 16.13 6.22 7.47
N THR A 60 17.15 5.44 7.80
CA THR A 60 18.51 5.95 7.98
C THR A 60 19.05 6.60 6.71
N ASN A 61 18.64 6.11 5.55
CA ASN A 61 19.06 6.62 4.24
C ASN A 61 18.00 7.52 3.58
N GLU A 62 17.05 8.06 4.33
CA GLU A 62 15.89 8.78 3.81
C GLU A 62 16.26 9.88 2.83
N ALA A 63 17.30 10.65 3.10
CA ALA A 63 17.75 11.74 2.24
C ALA A 63 18.24 11.25 0.87
N LYS A 64 18.65 9.99 0.75
CA LYS A 64 19.17 9.38 -0.47
C LYS A 64 18.14 8.58 -1.24
N LEU A 65 16.97 8.35 -0.67
CA LEU A 65 15.92 7.57 -1.30
C LEU A 65 15.33 8.30 -2.51
N SER A 66 14.84 7.50 -3.48
CA SER A 66 14.03 8.04 -4.56
C SER A 66 12.78 8.75 -4.03
N ALA A 67 12.27 9.72 -4.78
CA ALA A 67 11.06 10.45 -4.37
C ALA A 67 9.87 9.50 -4.18
N GLY A 68 9.74 8.48 -5.03
CA GLY A 68 8.66 7.50 -4.91
C GLY A 68 8.75 6.67 -3.64
N CYS A 69 9.94 6.20 -3.28
CA CYS A 69 10.14 5.44 -2.05
C CYS A 69 9.89 6.30 -0.81
N ARG A 70 10.40 7.52 -0.80
CA ARG A 70 10.20 8.46 0.30
C ARG A 70 8.72 8.75 0.52
N SER A 71 7.98 9.02 -0.55
CA SER A 71 6.55 9.25 -0.50
C SER A 71 5.79 8.02 0.03
N ALA A 72 6.14 6.84 -0.45
CA ALA A 72 5.50 5.60 0.00
C ALA A 72 5.73 5.34 1.49
N MET A 73 6.92 5.63 1.99
CA MET A 73 7.22 5.49 3.42
C MET A 73 6.44 6.48 4.28
N GLN A 74 6.26 7.71 3.82
CA GLN A 74 5.45 8.72 4.50
C GLN A 74 3.99 8.30 4.57
N GLN A 75 3.43 7.77 3.48
CA GLN A 75 2.05 7.28 3.46
C GLN A 75 1.86 6.10 4.40
N ALA A 76 2.78 5.16 4.44
CA ALA A 76 2.74 4.03 5.35
C ALA A 76 2.78 4.49 6.82
N GLY A 77 3.57 5.51 7.13
CA GLY A 77 3.65 6.11 8.47
C GLY A 77 2.36 6.78 8.90
N THR A 78 1.65 7.45 7.99
CA THR A 78 0.39 8.12 8.30
C THR A 78 -0.80 7.15 8.41
N ALA A 79 -0.71 5.97 7.82
CA ALA A 79 -1.76 4.96 7.89
C ALA A 79 -1.81 4.23 9.25
N GLN A 80 -0.82 4.41 10.09
CA GLN A 80 -0.77 3.88 11.44
C GLN A 80 -1.37 4.88 12.42
#